data_d0ca18ae3692b63f8571059a6f00a897
#
_entry.id   d0ca18ae3692b63f8571059a6f00a897
#
_cell.length_a   1.000
_cell.length_b   1.000
_cell.length_c   1.000
_cell.angle_alpha   90.00
_cell.angle_beta   90.00
_cell.angle_gamma   90.00
#
_symmetry.space_group_name_H-M   'P 1'
#
loop_
_entity.id
_entity.type
_entity.pdbx_description
1 polymer ?
#
loop_
_entity_poly.entity_id
_entity_poly.type
_entity_poly.pdbx_seq_one_letter_code
_entity_poly.pdbx_strand_id
1 'polypeptide(L)'
;MKRLRYVTLLTAALIALLPTTAQADVTYPDPLPITGQQIIHDPTVVQLKSGGYAAYSTGGVIGARLSKDLKHWTDAGNAFAEPPSWWYEYNDTGDPWAPDVTYRAGRYWLYYAVSSWGTNHSAIGVATSPSGLPGTWTDHGKVFTSETTDSWNAIDPAVVRADGRLWMSFGSYWTGIRMVELSPVTGKALPGATVHHLATRPDAPYAVEGPSIVKHGRFYYLFASYDACCAGVTSTYKIRVGRSTTVTGPYVDSAGKPLLEGGGDLLLAGHGRYIGTGGESVFRTRGQDWLAYHYYDAEDDGTPKLGLNRLGWVRGWPVVK
;
A
#
# COMPACT_ATOMS: atom_id res chain seq x y z
N MET A 1 57.96 -14.34 64.07
CA MET A 1 57.78 -14.13 62.68
C MET A 1 56.69 -15.03 62.17
N LYS A 2 55.48 -14.51 62.02
CA LYS A 2 54.27 -15.26 61.50
C LYS A 2 54.12 -15.05 59.98
N ARG A 3 54.22 -16.10 59.18
CA ARG A 3 54.06 -16.06 57.71
C ARG A 3 52.57 -16.13 57.39
N LEU A 4 52.04 -15.10 56.75
CA LEU A 4 50.70 -15.03 56.22
C LEU A 4 50.69 -15.75 54.87
N ARG A 5 49.79 -16.76 54.72
CA ARG A 5 49.56 -17.46 53.45
C ARG A 5 48.34 -16.82 52.77
N TYR A 6 48.48 -16.23 51.60
CA TYR A 6 47.41 -15.77 50.75
C TYR A 6 46.87 -16.96 49.94
N VAL A 7 45.57 -17.23 50.09
CA VAL A 7 44.85 -18.18 49.24
C VAL A 7 44.18 -17.36 48.15
N THR A 8 44.61 -17.56 46.88
CA THR A 8 44.00 -16.94 45.72
C THR A 8 42.86 -17.85 45.27
N LEU A 9 41.63 -17.38 45.40
CA LEU A 9 40.45 -18.02 44.81
C LEU A 9 40.35 -17.60 43.34
N LEU A 10 40.54 -18.57 42.44
CA LEU A 10 40.16 -18.41 41.01
C LEU A 10 38.68 -18.67 40.85
N THR A 11 37.90 -17.63 40.54
CA THR A 11 36.50 -17.75 40.08
C THR A 11 36.52 -18.00 38.58
N ALA A 12 36.20 -19.21 38.17
CA ALA A 12 35.94 -19.53 36.76
C ALA A 12 34.56 -19.03 36.38
N ALA A 13 34.47 -18.01 35.50
CA ALA A 13 33.23 -17.55 34.92
C ALA A 13 32.82 -18.50 33.80
N LEU A 14 31.73 -19.22 34.00
CA LEU A 14 31.10 -20.06 33.00
C LEU A 14 30.32 -19.13 32.05
N ILE A 15 30.85 -18.86 30.86
CA ILE A 15 30.14 -18.16 29.80
C ILE A 15 29.17 -19.18 29.15
N ALA A 16 27.89 -19.11 29.51
CA ALA A 16 26.84 -19.87 28.82
C ALA A 16 26.65 -19.28 27.42
N LEU A 17 27.12 -19.97 26.39
CA LEU A 17 26.76 -19.73 25.00
C LEU A 17 25.27 -20.10 24.85
N LEU A 18 24.40 -19.08 24.80
CA LEU A 18 23.02 -19.24 24.36
C LEU A 18 23.04 -19.60 22.86
N PRO A 19 22.32 -20.66 22.45
CA PRO A 19 22.21 -20.95 21.05
C PRO A 19 21.51 -19.78 20.36
N THR A 20 22.18 -19.13 19.42
CA THR A 20 21.55 -18.23 18.46
C THR A 20 20.63 -19.11 17.61
N THR A 21 19.32 -19.04 17.84
CA THR A 21 18.37 -19.61 16.90
C THR A 21 18.56 -18.89 15.58
N ALA A 22 19.12 -19.59 14.60
CA ALA A 22 19.13 -19.13 13.22
C ALA A 22 17.65 -18.89 12.84
N GLN A 23 17.29 -17.63 12.64
CA GLN A 23 15.99 -17.28 12.08
C GLN A 23 15.97 -17.87 10.68
N ALA A 24 15.08 -18.81 10.42
CA ALA A 24 14.93 -19.38 9.09
C ALA A 24 14.68 -18.22 8.12
N ASP A 25 15.48 -18.11 7.07
CA ASP A 25 15.27 -17.13 6.02
C ASP A 25 13.86 -17.33 5.45
N VAL A 26 12.99 -16.35 5.63
CA VAL A 26 11.64 -16.39 5.07
C VAL A 26 11.79 -16.25 3.56
N THR A 27 11.58 -17.35 2.84
CA THR A 27 11.54 -17.34 1.38
C THR A 27 10.15 -16.87 0.92
N TYR A 28 10.11 -15.77 0.17
CA TYR A 28 8.90 -15.28 -0.48
C TYR A 28 8.79 -15.89 -1.87
N PRO A 29 7.57 -16.19 -2.36
CA PRO A 29 7.39 -16.63 -3.75
C PRO A 29 7.63 -15.46 -4.70
N ASP A 30 8.25 -15.77 -5.83
CA ASP A 30 8.41 -14.82 -6.93
C ASP A 30 7.04 -14.35 -7.44
N PRO A 31 6.94 -13.12 -7.97
CA PRO A 31 5.72 -12.68 -8.63
C PRO A 31 5.40 -13.52 -9.87
N LEU A 32 4.12 -13.56 -10.23
CA LEU A 32 3.68 -14.19 -11.48
C LEU A 32 4.52 -13.66 -12.65
N PRO A 33 5.07 -14.56 -13.51
CA PRO A 33 5.76 -14.12 -14.70
C PRO A 33 4.83 -13.34 -15.62
N ILE A 34 5.17 -12.07 -15.88
CA ILE A 34 4.44 -11.18 -16.77
C ILE A 34 5.32 -10.68 -17.89
N THR A 35 4.70 -10.26 -18.98
CA THR A 35 5.37 -9.80 -20.21
C THR A 35 4.73 -8.50 -20.72
N GLY A 36 5.39 -7.85 -21.66
CA GLY A 36 4.92 -6.58 -22.25
C GLY A 36 5.29 -5.38 -21.39
N GLN A 37 4.38 -4.42 -21.21
CA GLN A 37 4.64 -3.21 -20.45
C GLN A 37 4.53 -3.48 -18.94
N GLN A 38 5.68 -3.61 -18.28
CA GLN A 38 5.80 -3.95 -16.87
C GLN A 38 6.14 -2.76 -15.98
N ILE A 39 6.67 -1.66 -16.55
CA ILE A 39 7.10 -0.49 -15.76
C ILE A 39 5.87 0.13 -15.11
N ILE A 40 5.85 0.15 -13.78
CA ILE A 40 4.72 0.61 -12.99
C ILE A 40 5.18 1.01 -11.58
N HIS A 41 4.53 2.00 -10.99
CA HIS A 41 4.69 2.39 -9.59
C HIS A 41 3.30 2.59 -8.97
N ASP A 42 3.07 2.12 -7.74
CA ASP A 42 1.78 2.16 -7.02
C ASP A 42 0.59 1.63 -7.86
N PRO A 43 0.62 0.36 -8.26
CA PRO A 43 -0.40 -0.18 -9.14
C PRO A 43 -1.72 -0.44 -8.40
N THR A 44 -2.83 -0.04 -9.03
CA THR A 44 -4.15 -0.60 -8.75
C THR A 44 -4.62 -1.41 -9.95
N VAL A 45 -5.22 -2.59 -9.70
CA VAL A 45 -5.71 -3.48 -10.76
C VAL A 45 -7.20 -3.71 -10.61
N VAL A 46 -7.95 -3.53 -11.67
CA VAL A 46 -9.39 -3.78 -11.71
C VAL A 46 -9.78 -4.70 -12.86
N GLN A 47 -10.74 -5.60 -12.60
CA GLN A 47 -11.36 -6.41 -13.64
C GLN A 47 -12.39 -5.56 -14.40
N LEU A 48 -12.29 -5.53 -15.73
CA LEU A 48 -13.23 -4.80 -16.58
C LEU A 48 -14.49 -5.64 -16.84
N LYS A 49 -15.64 -4.98 -16.84
CA LYS A 49 -16.93 -5.62 -17.20
C LYS A 49 -16.99 -6.04 -18.67
N SER A 50 -16.25 -5.38 -19.53
CA SER A 50 -16.06 -5.76 -20.93
C SER A 50 -15.14 -6.99 -21.12
N GLY A 51 -14.50 -7.47 -20.05
CA GLY A 51 -13.51 -8.53 -20.06
C GLY A 51 -12.09 -8.00 -19.95
N GLY A 52 -11.19 -8.83 -19.38
CA GLY A 52 -9.81 -8.45 -19.10
C GLY A 52 -9.67 -7.55 -17.89
N TYR A 53 -8.54 -6.83 -17.83
CA TYR A 53 -8.10 -6.05 -16.68
C TYR A 53 -7.49 -4.73 -17.11
N ALA A 54 -7.64 -3.72 -16.29
CA ALA A 54 -6.88 -2.48 -16.36
C ALA A 54 -6.02 -2.32 -15.11
N ALA A 55 -4.78 -1.85 -15.29
CA ALA A 55 -3.91 -1.39 -14.22
C ALA A 55 -3.69 0.11 -14.39
N TYR A 56 -3.85 0.86 -13.30
CA TYR A 56 -3.54 2.28 -13.23
C TYR A 56 -2.40 2.50 -12.24
N SER A 57 -1.60 3.54 -12.45
CA SER A 57 -0.39 3.76 -11.66
C SER A 57 0.01 5.22 -11.57
N THR A 58 0.86 5.54 -10.63
CA THR A 58 1.66 6.77 -10.60
C THR A 58 2.40 6.94 -11.93
N GLY A 59 2.56 8.18 -12.37
CA GLY A 59 3.26 8.60 -13.58
C GLY A 59 2.35 9.00 -14.73
N GLY A 60 2.77 10.03 -15.46
CA GLY A 60 1.96 10.69 -16.47
C GLY A 60 0.71 11.32 -15.87
N VAL A 61 -0.40 11.32 -16.60
CA VAL A 61 -1.71 11.77 -16.09
C VAL A 61 -2.51 10.54 -15.65
N ILE A 62 -1.91 9.74 -14.73
CA ILE A 62 -2.29 8.39 -14.28
C ILE A 62 -2.14 7.37 -15.42
N GLY A 63 -0.95 6.78 -15.50
CA GLY A 63 -0.61 5.80 -16.52
C GLY A 63 -1.49 4.55 -16.46
N ALA A 64 -1.86 4.01 -17.62
CA ALA A 64 -2.75 2.89 -17.76
C ALA A 64 -2.16 1.76 -18.58
N ARG A 65 -2.47 0.53 -18.20
CA ARG A 65 -2.10 -0.70 -18.93
C ARG A 65 -3.30 -1.64 -18.98
N LEU A 66 -3.42 -2.39 -20.05
CA LEU A 66 -4.49 -3.36 -20.24
C LEU A 66 -3.92 -4.77 -20.38
N SER A 67 -4.66 -5.75 -19.84
CA SER A 67 -4.35 -7.18 -19.97
C SER A 67 -5.62 -7.99 -20.15
N LYS A 68 -5.54 -9.08 -20.90
CA LYS A 68 -6.64 -10.06 -21.03
C LYS A 68 -6.57 -11.17 -19.97
N ASP A 69 -5.39 -11.40 -19.38
CA ASP A 69 -5.09 -12.64 -18.65
C ASP A 69 -4.24 -12.44 -17.38
N LEU A 70 -3.89 -11.18 -17.01
CA LEU A 70 -2.95 -10.78 -15.96
C LEU A 70 -1.48 -11.12 -16.26
N LYS A 71 -1.15 -11.70 -17.41
CA LYS A 71 0.19 -12.13 -17.77
C LYS A 71 0.85 -11.24 -18.83
N HIS A 72 0.09 -10.83 -19.82
CA HIS A 72 0.59 -9.93 -20.85
C HIS A 72 -0.09 -8.57 -20.72
N TRP A 73 0.73 -7.51 -20.54
CA TRP A 73 0.27 -6.14 -20.36
C TRP A 73 0.71 -5.26 -21.51
N THR A 74 -0.19 -4.45 -22.01
CA THR A 74 0.07 -3.46 -23.07
C THR A 74 -0.13 -2.06 -22.54
N ASP A 75 0.68 -1.13 -22.97
CA ASP A 75 0.48 0.28 -22.70
C ASP A 75 -0.86 0.73 -23.29
N ALA A 76 -1.60 1.53 -22.53
CA ALA A 76 -2.90 2.04 -22.92
C ALA A 76 -2.99 3.58 -22.75
N GLY A 77 -1.88 4.25 -22.56
CA GLY A 77 -1.80 5.69 -22.34
C GLY A 77 -2.17 6.07 -20.91
N ASN A 78 -3.00 7.09 -20.74
CA ASN A 78 -3.32 7.68 -19.44
C ASN A 78 -4.82 7.70 -19.16
N ALA A 79 -5.20 7.80 -17.90
CA ALA A 79 -6.60 7.96 -17.49
C ALA A 79 -7.18 9.27 -18.05
N PHE A 80 -6.44 10.37 -17.97
CA PHE A 80 -6.82 11.68 -18.48
C PHE A 80 -5.96 12.08 -19.68
N ALA A 81 -6.52 12.90 -20.55
CA ALA A 81 -5.76 13.50 -21.65
C ALA A 81 -4.86 14.63 -21.15
N GLU A 82 -5.37 15.43 -20.22
CA GLU A 82 -4.69 16.59 -19.63
C GLU A 82 -4.95 16.63 -18.13
N PRO A 83 -4.06 17.21 -17.31
CA PRO A 83 -4.28 17.43 -15.90
C PRO A 83 -5.48 18.34 -15.65
N PRO A 84 -6.44 17.98 -14.79
CA PRO A 84 -7.42 18.92 -14.28
C PRO A 84 -6.77 20.15 -13.64
N SER A 85 -7.30 21.35 -13.91
CA SER A 85 -6.66 22.62 -13.51
C SER A 85 -6.41 22.77 -12.02
N TRP A 86 -7.25 22.17 -11.16
CA TRP A 86 -7.09 22.22 -9.71
C TRP A 86 -5.85 21.44 -9.18
N TRP A 87 -5.23 20.56 -10.00
CA TRP A 87 -4.01 19.84 -9.60
C TRP A 87 -2.86 20.79 -9.34
N TYR A 88 -2.77 21.88 -10.11
CA TYR A 88 -1.72 22.89 -9.99
C TYR A 88 -1.79 23.71 -8.67
N GLU A 89 -2.83 23.54 -7.87
CA GLU A 89 -2.87 24.05 -6.50
C GLU A 89 -1.94 23.27 -5.55
N TYR A 90 -1.61 22.01 -5.88
CA TYR A 90 -0.87 21.06 -5.03
C TYR A 90 0.42 20.56 -5.66
N ASN A 91 0.53 20.62 -6.97
CA ASN A 91 1.65 20.07 -7.74
C ASN A 91 1.87 20.86 -9.02
N ASP A 92 3.04 21.50 -9.17
CA ASP A 92 3.36 22.35 -10.31
C ASP A 92 3.53 21.59 -11.62
N THR A 93 3.78 20.27 -11.56
CA THR A 93 4.00 19.43 -12.75
C THR A 93 2.71 18.78 -13.26
N GLY A 94 1.61 18.81 -12.48
CA GLY A 94 0.37 18.12 -12.81
C GLY A 94 0.53 16.59 -12.83
N ASP A 95 1.37 16.05 -11.96
CA ASP A 95 1.71 14.62 -11.89
C ASP A 95 1.05 13.96 -10.66
N PRO A 96 -0.06 13.23 -10.83
CA PRO A 96 -0.79 12.59 -9.75
C PRO A 96 -0.19 11.25 -9.38
N TRP A 97 -0.45 10.81 -8.12
CA TRP A 97 0.14 9.62 -7.53
C TRP A 97 -0.89 8.62 -7.03
N ALA A 98 -0.45 7.38 -6.85
CA ALA A 98 -1.08 6.29 -6.12
C ALA A 98 -2.60 6.17 -6.37
N PRO A 99 -3.02 5.79 -7.57
CA PRO A 99 -4.44 5.63 -7.88
C PRO A 99 -5.04 4.40 -7.19
N ASP A 100 -6.34 4.49 -6.86
CA ASP A 100 -7.18 3.35 -6.49
C ASP A 100 -8.42 3.30 -7.36
N VAL A 101 -8.70 2.15 -7.99
CA VAL A 101 -9.85 1.97 -8.87
C VAL A 101 -10.79 0.91 -8.33
N THR A 102 -12.07 1.26 -8.19
CA THR A 102 -13.12 0.34 -7.78
C THR A 102 -14.33 0.42 -8.72
N TYR A 103 -15.04 -0.71 -8.90
CA TYR A 103 -16.32 -0.74 -9.62
C TYR A 103 -17.48 -0.76 -8.64
N ARG A 104 -18.32 0.27 -8.66
CA ARG A 104 -19.52 0.36 -7.82
C ARG A 104 -20.64 1.15 -8.49
N ALA A 105 -21.87 0.85 -8.15
CA ALA A 105 -23.04 1.58 -8.64
C ALA A 105 -23.06 1.75 -10.18
N GLY A 106 -22.66 0.70 -10.92
CA GLY A 106 -22.73 0.66 -12.38
C GLY A 106 -21.60 1.39 -13.12
N ARG A 107 -20.59 1.90 -12.43
CA ARG A 107 -19.44 2.59 -13.04
C ARG A 107 -18.16 2.35 -12.28
N TYR A 108 -17.03 2.71 -12.89
CA TYR A 108 -15.72 2.71 -12.26
C TYR A 108 -15.47 4.04 -11.56
N TRP A 109 -14.78 3.99 -10.44
CA TRP A 109 -14.37 5.13 -9.62
C TRP A 109 -12.87 5.07 -9.45
N LEU A 110 -12.20 6.13 -9.80
CA LEU A 110 -10.76 6.31 -9.68
C LEU A 110 -10.52 7.40 -8.63
N TYR A 111 -9.81 7.04 -7.56
CA TYR A 111 -9.28 7.97 -6.58
C TYR A 111 -7.79 8.12 -6.84
N TYR A 112 -7.23 9.27 -6.59
CA TYR A 112 -5.81 9.55 -6.85
C TYR A 112 -5.33 10.71 -5.98
N ALA A 113 -4.03 10.77 -5.69
CA ALA A 113 -3.43 11.84 -4.91
C ALA A 113 -2.79 12.89 -5.82
N VAL A 114 -2.83 14.14 -5.37
CA VAL A 114 -2.09 15.26 -5.97
C VAL A 114 -1.33 15.94 -4.85
N SER A 115 -0.01 15.95 -4.94
CA SER A 115 0.89 16.49 -3.92
C SER A 115 2.24 16.84 -4.52
N SER A 116 3.09 17.50 -3.74
CA SER A 116 4.50 17.72 -4.04
C SER A 116 5.38 16.96 -3.04
N TRP A 117 6.57 16.60 -3.46
CA TRP A 117 7.49 15.84 -2.63
C TRP A 117 7.89 16.61 -1.36
N GLY A 118 7.82 15.93 -0.19
CA GLY A 118 8.27 16.51 1.08
C GLY A 118 7.28 17.42 1.78
N THR A 119 6.03 17.51 1.30
CA THR A 119 4.96 18.29 1.93
C THR A 119 3.74 17.40 2.23
N ASN A 120 2.86 17.87 3.11
CA ASN A 120 1.50 17.36 3.28
C ASN A 120 0.43 18.37 2.88
N HIS A 121 0.80 19.41 2.15
CA HIS A 121 -0.16 20.20 1.39
C HIS A 121 -0.60 19.37 0.20
N SER A 122 -1.68 18.61 0.36
CA SER A 122 -2.05 17.52 -0.54
C SER A 122 -3.56 17.41 -0.72
N ALA A 123 -3.97 16.83 -1.84
CA ALA A 123 -5.37 16.55 -2.12
C ALA A 123 -5.57 15.17 -2.73
N ILE A 124 -6.67 14.51 -2.36
CA ILE A 124 -7.17 13.33 -3.04
C ILE A 124 -8.32 13.77 -3.94
N GLY A 125 -8.26 13.40 -5.22
CA GLY A 125 -9.28 13.60 -6.23
C GLY A 125 -10.12 12.35 -6.48
N VAL A 126 -11.26 12.54 -7.18
CA VAL A 126 -12.09 11.44 -7.65
C VAL A 126 -12.55 11.66 -9.08
N ALA A 127 -12.51 10.61 -9.88
CA ALA A 127 -13.07 10.57 -11.23
C ALA A 127 -13.96 9.34 -11.41
N THR A 128 -14.82 9.37 -12.44
CA THR A 128 -15.66 8.22 -12.80
C THR A 128 -15.57 7.91 -14.29
N SER A 129 -15.71 6.62 -14.61
CA SER A 129 -15.76 6.14 -15.99
C SER A 129 -16.88 5.10 -16.15
N PRO A 130 -17.61 5.09 -17.27
CA PRO A 130 -18.60 4.03 -17.57
C PRO A 130 -17.92 2.70 -17.92
N SER A 131 -16.73 2.73 -18.50
CA SER A 131 -16.02 1.55 -19.02
C SER A 131 -14.83 1.12 -18.20
N GLY A 132 -14.21 2.04 -17.41
CA GLY A 132 -12.95 1.84 -16.73
C GLY A 132 -11.74 1.81 -17.68
N LEU A 133 -11.91 2.27 -18.93
CA LEU A 133 -10.83 2.37 -19.91
C LEU A 133 -10.16 3.75 -19.85
N PRO A 134 -8.89 3.85 -20.25
CA PRO A 134 -8.18 5.12 -20.40
C PRO A 134 -8.95 6.10 -21.31
N GLY A 135 -8.82 7.39 -21.03
CA GLY A 135 -9.48 8.45 -21.81
C GLY A 135 -11.01 8.55 -21.63
N THR A 136 -11.61 7.73 -20.76
CA THR A 136 -13.08 7.76 -20.49
C THR A 136 -13.42 8.29 -19.09
N TRP A 137 -12.44 8.81 -18.37
CA TRP A 137 -12.58 9.30 -17.02
C TRP A 137 -13.05 10.76 -17.00
N THR A 138 -14.03 11.04 -16.17
CA THR A 138 -14.51 12.39 -15.88
C THR A 138 -14.09 12.76 -14.45
N ASP A 139 -13.30 13.80 -14.30
CA ASP A 139 -12.91 14.33 -13.00
C ASP A 139 -14.08 15.01 -12.28
N HIS A 140 -14.18 14.81 -10.97
CA HIS A 140 -15.18 15.44 -10.10
C HIS A 140 -14.52 16.31 -9.01
N GLY A 141 -13.21 16.55 -9.11
CA GLY A 141 -12.45 17.39 -8.18
C GLY A 141 -12.14 16.73 -6.85
N LYS A 142 -11.77 17.54 -5.90
CA LYS A 142 -11.25 17.14 -4.58
C LYS A 142 -12.26 16.37 -3.74
N VAL A 143 -11.77 15.32 -3.08
CA VAL A 143 -12.48 14.45 -2.12
C VAL A 143 -12.15 14.84 -0.69
N PHE A 144 -10.86 14.98 -0.41
CA PHE A 144 -10.28 15.26 0.90
C PHE A 144 -8.92 15.92 0.72
N THR A 145 -8.55 16.81 1.65
CA THR A 145 -7.28 17.56 1.58
C THR A 145 -6.56 17.51 2.90
N SER A 146 -5.29 17.82 2.88
CA SER A 146 -4.48 18.17 4.05
C SER A 146 -3.68 19.43 3.79
N GLU A 147 -3.46 20.19 4.87
CA GLU A 147 -2.64 21.38 4.90
C GLU A 147 -1.38 21.15 5.73
N THR A 148 -0.39 22.03 5.58
CA THR A 148 0.89 21.88 6.29
C THR A 148 0.77 21.91 7.81
N THR A 149 -0.37 22.35 8.35
CA THR A 149 -0.70 22.34 9.78
C THR A 149 -1.34 21.03 10.25
N ASP A 150 -1.76 20.15 9.32
CA ASP A 150 -2.34 18.88 9.67
C ASP A 150 -1.27 17.86 10.10
N SER A 151 -1.66 16.92 10.96
CA SER A 151 -0.76 15.85 11.41
C SER A 151 -0.75 14.63 10.47
N TRP A 152 -1.47 14.67 9.36
CA TRP A 152 -1.56 13.62 8.34
C TRP A 152 -1.26 14.17 6.94
N ASN A 153 -1.08 13.26 5.99
CA ASN A 153 -0.90 13.59 4.58
C ASN A 153 -2.04 12.96 3.76
N ALA A 154 -2.80 13.75 3.01
CA ALA A 154 -3.92 13.28 2.18
C ALA A 154 -3.43 12.76 0.83
N ILE A 155 -2.69 11.64 0.84
CA ILE A 155 -2.26 10.88 -0.34
C ILE A 155 -2.52 9.39 -0.15
N ASP A 156 -2.27 8.59 -1.18
CA ASP A 156 -2.42 7.13 -1.20
C ASP A 156 -3.84 6.66 -0.83
N PRO A 157 -4.86 7.09 -1.57
CA PRO A 157 -6.23 6.68 -1.28
C PRO A 157 -6.48 5.21 -1.59
N ALA A 158 -7.23 4.52 -0.72
CA ALA A 158 -7.81 3.22 -1.04
C ALA A 158 -9.24 3.12 -0.47
N VAL A 159 -10.19 2.68 -1.30
CA VAL A 159 -11.60 2.73 -0.97
C VAL A 159 -12.15 1.35 -0.67
N VAL A 160 -12.84 1.24 0.45
CA VAL A 160 -13.50 0.00 0.87
C VAL A 160 -14.96 0.23 1.22
N ARG A 161 -15.82 -0.72 0.85
CA ARG A 161 -17.20 -0.76 1.31
C ARG A 161 -17.32 -1.68 2.53
N ALA A 162 -17.83 -1.13 3.63
CA ALA A 162 -17.98 -1.85 4.88
C ALA A 162 -19.30 -1.46 5.56
N ASP A 163 -20.06 -2.45 6.01
CA ASP A 163 -21.29 -2.30 6.80
C ASP A 163 -22.29 -1.27 6.22
N GLY A 164 -22.44 -1.31 4.89
CA GLY A 164 -23.34 -0.42 4.14
C GLY A 164 -22.78 0.98 3.84
N ARG A 165 -21.61 1.33 4.41
CA ARG A 165 -20.93 2.61 4.25
C ARG A 165 -19.78 2.51 3.27
N LEU A 166 -19.30 3.66 2.81
CA LEU A 166 -18.13 3.80 1.97
C LEU A 166 -17.03 4.50 2.76
N TRP A 167 -15.83 3.94 2.75
CA TRP A 167 -14.70 4.42 3.51
C TRP A 167 -13.49 4.60 2.60
N MET A 168 -12.67 5.59 2.88
CA MET A 168 -11.38 5.79 2.23
C MET A 168 -10.28 5.79 3.30
N SER A 169 -9.36 4.84 3.22
CA SER A 169 -8.08 4.91 3.92
C SER A 169 -7.09 5.71 3.08
N PHE A 170 -6.18 6.40 3.74
CA PHE A 170 -5.18 7.26 3.10
C PHE A 170 -4.03 7.52 4.06
N GLY A 171 -2.94 8.08 3.58
CA GLY A 171 -1.85 8.57 4.42
C GLY A 171 -0.49 8.00 4.07
N SER A 172 0.51 8.83 4.26
CA SER A 172 1.93 8.54 4.01
C SER A 172 2.75 9.36 4.98
N TYR A 173 3.73 8.74 5.64
CA TYR A 173 4.59 9.38 6.64
C TYR A 173 3.80 10.12 7.73
N TRP A 174 4.24 11.31 8.16
CA TRP A 174 3.62 12.11 9.25
C TRP A 174 3.20 11.22 10.42
N THR A 175 1.90 11.13 10.67
CA THR A 175 1.36 10.27 11.74
C THR A 175 0.75 8.97 11.21
N GLY A 176 0.98 8.61 9.94
CA GLY A 176 0.61 7.32 9.35
C GLY A 176 -0.80 7.31 8.74
N ILE A 177 -1.38 6.12 8.72
CA ILE A 177 -2.60 5.80 7.98
C ILE A 177 -3.85 6.30 8.69
N ARG A 178 -4.70 6.95 7.93
CA ARG A 178 -6.00 7.51 8.34
C ARG A 178 -7.14 6.89 7.55
N MET A 179 -8.36 7.16 8.01
CA MET A 179 -9.59 6.76 7.31
C MET A 179 -10.68 7.78 7.53
N VAL A 180 -11.47 8.03 6.49
CA VAL A 180 -12.62 8.93 6.50
C VAL A 180 -13.81 8.29 5.80
N GLU A 181 -15.05 8.60 6.27
CA GLU A 181 -16.27 8.15 5.62
C GLU A 181 -16.59 8.99 4.39
N LEU A 182 -16.95 8.32 3.30
CA LEU A 182 -17.34 8.96 2.03
C LEU A 182 -18.85 8.87 1.79
N SER A 183 -19.38 9.85 1.09
CA SER A 183 -20.71 9.78 0.50
C SER A 183 -20.73 8.69 -0.60
N PRO A 184 -21.60 7.69 -0.53
CA PRO A 184 -21.69 6.67 -1.57
C PRO A 184 -22.22 7.23 -2.91
N VAL A 185 -22.81 8.42 -2.90
CA VAL A 185 -23.37 9.09 -4.08
C VAL A 185 -22.31 9.90 -4.81
N THR A 186 -21.59 10.76 -4.07
CA THR A 186 -20.59 11.67 -4.67
C THR A 186 -19.19 11.12 -4.66
N GLY A 187 -18.89 10.12 -3.82
CA GLY A 187 -17.53 9.62 -3.59
C GLY A 187 -16.64 10.57 -2.79
N LYS A 188 -17.15 11.70 -2.30
CA LYS A 188 -16.40 12.69 -1.52
C LYS A 188 -16.57 12.45 -0.02
N ALA A 189 -15.62 12.94 0.77
CA ALA A 189 -15.72 12.88 2.23
C ALA A 189 -17.03 13.54 2.72
N LEU A 190 -17.65 12.92 3.72
CA LEU A 190 -18.85 13.53 4.34
C LEU A 190 -18.44 14.79 5.11
N PRO A 191 -19.25 15.86 5.08
CA PRO A 191 -18.99 17.06 5.88
C PRO A 191 -18.86 16.70 7.35
N GLY A 192 -17.76 17.11 8.00
CA GLY A 192 -17.51 16.86 9.42
C GLY A 192 -17.21 15.38 9.74
N ALA A 193 -16.88 14.55 8.75
CA ALA A 193 -16.52 13.15 8.98
C ALA A 193 -15.33 13.04 9.94
N THR A 194 -15.42 12.09 10.87
CA THR A 194 -14.32 11.76 11.77
C THR A 194 -13.15 11.17 10.98
N VAL A 195 -11.94 11.67 11.23
CA VAL A 195 -10.71 11.09 10.69
C VAL A 195 -10.18 10.07 11.70
N HIS A 196 -10.35 8.78 11.39
CA HIS A 196 -9.88 7.67 12.21
C HIS A 196 -8.38 7.43 12.00
N HIS A 197 -7.65 7.03 13.03
CA HIS A 197 -6.25 6.65 12.97
C HIS A 197 -6.13 5.13 12.95
N LEU A 198 -5.50 4.56 11.92
CA LEU A 198 -5.48 3.11 11.71
C LEU A 198 -4.11 2.46 11.97
N ALA A 199 -3.04 3.10 11.56
CA ALA A 199 -1.69 2.59 11.70
C ALA A 199 -0.66 3.72 11.79
N THR A 200 0.45 3.46 12.48
CA THR A 200 1.61 4.37 12.53
C THR A 200 2.90 3.56 12.58
N ARG A 201 4.00 4.19 12.20
CA ARG A 201 5.35 3.69 12.43
C ARG A 201 6.08 4.61 13.40
N PRO A 202 6.13 4.25 14.69
CA PRO A 202 6.71 5.10 15.72
C PRO A 202 8.25 5.19 15.64
N ASP A 203 8.89 4.17 15.03
CA ASP A 203 10.33 4.10 14.90
C ASP A 203 10.81 4.60 13.53
N ALA A 204 12.03 5.14 13.48
CA ALA A 204 12.65 5.53 12.21
C ALA A 204 12.65 4.37 11.20
N PRO A 205 12.41 4.65 9.92
CA PRO A 205 12.30 5.95 9.24
C PRO A 205 10.92 6.63 9.35
N TYR A 206 10.03 6.20 10.25
CA TYR A 206 8.66 6.73 10.46
C TYR A 206 7.74 6.56 9.24
N ALA A 207 8.15 5.75 8.28
CA ALA A 207 7.46 5.57 7.01
C ALA A 207 6.45 4.42 7.10
N VAL A 208 5.17 4.74 6.95
CA VAL A 208 4.06 3.84 6.66
C VAL A 208 3.12 4.57 5.72
N GLU A 209 2.74 3.92 4.60
CA GLU A 209 1.95 4.51 3.54
C GLU A 209 1.23 3.45 2.69
N GLY A 210 0.53 3.85 1.61
CA GLY A 210 -0.05 2.95 0.64
C GLY A 210 -1.06 1.97 1.24
N PRO A 211 -2.09 2.40 2.01
CA PRO A 211 -3.01 1.45 2.63
C PRO A 211 -3.90 0.76 1.60
N SER A 212 -4.19 -0.52 1.82
CA SER A 212 -5.24 -1.25 1.11
C SER A 212 -6.04 -2.09 2.11
N ILE A 213 -7.39 -2.03 2.06
CA ILE A 213 -8.23 -2.75 3.01
C ILE A 213 -9.17 -3.71 2.28
N VAL A 214 -9.16 -4.98 2.71
CA VAL A 214 -10.08 -5.99 2.22
C VAL A 214 -10.78 -6.71 3.36
N LYS A 215 -11.99 -7.20 3.09
CA LYS A 215 -12.74 -8.05 4.02
C LYS A 215 -12.57 -9.52 3.66
N HIS A 216 -12.12 -10.32 4.63
CA HIS A 216 -12.11 -11.78 4.51
C HIS A 216 -12.71 -12.42 5.77
N GLY A 217 -13.76 -13.23 5.58
CA GLY A 217 -14.54 -13.75 6.69
C GLY A 217 -15.16 -12.62 7.52
N ARG A 218 -14.93 -12.65 8.84
CA ARG A 218 -15.41 -11.62 9.77
C ARG A 218 -14.46 -10.44 9.98
N PHE A 219 -13.25 -10.49 9.37
CA PHE A 219 -12.21 -9.49 9.60
C PHE A 219 -12.02 -8.58 8.38
N TYR A 220 -11.63 -7.35 8.67
CA TYR A 220 -11.00 -6.42 7.75
C TYR A 220 -9.49 -6.54 7.92
N TYR A 221 -8.75 -6.57 6.82
CA TYR A 221 -7.30 -6.65 6.79
C TYR A 221 -6.78 -5.35 6.18
N LEU A 222 -5.96 -4.64 6.95
CA LEU A 222 -5.23 -3.47 6.51
C LEU A 222 -3.84 -3.90 6.10
N PHE A 223 -3.55 -3.81 4.80
CA PHE A 223 -2.22 -3.90 4.22
C PHE A 223 -1.65 -2.48 4.17
N ALA A 224 -0.38 -2.32 4.40
CA ALA A 224 0.32 -1.05 4.27
C ALA A 224 1.79 -1.29 3.96
N SER A 225 2.38 -0.35 3.26
CA SER A 225 3.80 -0.34 2.93
C SER A 225 4.59 0.35 4.03
N TYR A 226 5.66 -0.27 4.47
CA TYR A 226 6.53 0.20 5.53
C TYR A 226 7.95 0.43 5.00
N ASP A 227 8.65 1.36 5.64
CA ASP A 227 10.03 1.76 5.34
C ASP A 227 10.13 2.59 4.04
N ALA A 228 11.31 2.67 3.40
CA ALA A 228 11.55 3.65 2.35
C ALA A 228 11.35 3.07 0.95
N CYS A 229 10.50 3.74 0.14
CA CYS A 229 10.41 3.53 -1.30
C CYS A 229 11.41 4.42 -2.07
N CYS A 230 11.27 4.42 -3.39
CA CYS A 230 11.72 5.47 -4.32
C CYS A 230 13.25 5.66 -4.40
N ALA A 231 14.02 4.64 -4.01
CA ALA A 231 15.47 4.62 -4.02
C ALA A 231 16.06 3.48 -4.87
N GLY A 232 15.31 2.97 -5.85
CA GLY A 232 15.73 1.86 -6.70
C GLY A 232 16.15 0.64 -5.87
N VAL A 233 17.28 0.06 -6.18
CA VAL A 233 17.82 -1.14 -5.50
C VAL A 233 18.22 -0.92 -4.03
N THR A 234 18.22 0.31 -3.53
CA THR A 234 18.44 0.63 -2.12
C THR A 234 17.16 0.84 -1.34
N SER A 235 16.00 0.69 -1.98
CA SER A 235 14.70 0.75 -1.31
C SER A 235 14.55 -0.37 -0.28
N THR A 236 13.98 -0.03 0.87
CA THR A 236 13.73 -0.98 1.98
C THR A 236 12.25 -1.30 2.16
N TYR A 237 11.44 -0.87 1.20
CA TYR A 237 9.99 -1.00 1.19
C TYR A 237 9.53 -2.44 1.38
N LYS A 238 8.48 -2.64 2.15
CA LYS A 238 7.90 -3.96 2.45
C LYS A 238 6.45 -3.84 2.85
N ILE A 239 5.67 -4.88 2.61
CA ILE A 239 4.24 -4.93 2.91
C ILE A 239 4.03 -5.61 4.25
N ARG A 240 3.28 -4.93 5.14
CA ARG A 240 2.80 -5.51 6.40
C ARG A 240 1.27 -5.54 6.43
N VAL A 241 0.72 -6.37 7.33
CA VAL A 241 -0.71 -6.56 7.46
C VAL A 241 -1.14 -6.66 8.92
N GLY A 242 -2.28 -6.06 9.23
CA GLY A 242 -3.00 -6.28 10.47
C GLY A 242 -4.48 -6.50 10.21
N ARG A 243 -5.24 -6.97 11.20
CA ARG A 243 -6.68 -7.20 11.05
C ARG A 243 -7.50 -6.61 12.18
N SER A 244 -8.76 -6.34 11.88
CA SER A 244 -9.77 -5.87 12.84
C SER A 244 -11.13 -6.47 12.53
N THR A 245 -12.03 -6.53 13.50
CA THR A 245 -13.45 -6.88 13.27
C THR A 245 -14.28 -5.68 12.79
N THR A 246 -13.75 -4.46 12.94
CA THR A 246 -14.35 -3.22 12.47
C THR A 246 -13.44 -2.52 11.47
N VAL A 247 -14.00 -1.90 10.43
CA VAL A 247 -13.22 -1.26 9.37
C VAL A 247 -12.41 -0.06 9.87
N THR A 248 -12.86 0.59 10.92
CA THR A 248 -12.18 1.73 11.56
C THR A 248 -11.15 1.32 12.62
N GLY A 249 -10.87 0.01 12.76
CA GLY A 249 -9.91 -0.51 13.74
C GLY A 249 -10.52 -0.72 15.15
N PRO A 250 -9.68 -0.98 16.16
CA PRO A 250 -8.23 -1.09 16.06
C PRO A 250 -7.76 -2.30 15.26
N TYR A 251 -6.74 -2.12 14.45
CA TYR A 251 -6.07 -3.21 13.75
C TYR A 251 -4.91 -3.75 14.59
N VAL A 252 -4.77 -5.08 14.61
CA VAL A 252 -3.70 -5.78 15.33
C VAL A 252 -3.03 -6.81 14.43
N ASP A 253 -1.76 -7.13 14.70
CA ASP A 253 -1.05 -8.24 14.06
C ASP A 253 -1.41 -9.59 14.71
N SER A 254 -0.76 -10.67 14.26
CA SER A 254 -1.01 -12.02 14.76
C SER A 254 -0.58 -12.24 16.23
N ALA A 255 0.33 -11.42 16.72
CA ALA A 255 0.74 -11.40 18.13
C ALA A 255 -0.16 -10.53 19.01
N GLY A 256 -1.15 -9.82 18.41
CA GLY A 256 -2.05 -8.91 19.10
C GLY A 256 -1.49 -7.50 19.30
N LYS A 257 -0.33 -7.17 18.71
CA LYS A 257 0.25 -5.83 18.80
C LYS A 257 -0.53 -4.86 17.91
N PRO A 258 -0.99 -3.70 18.42
CA PRO A 258 -1.69 -2.70 17.62
C PRO A 258 -0.81 -2.11 16.51
N LEU A 259 -1.40 -1.87 15.34
CA LEU A 259 -0.72 -1.15 14.25
C LEU A 259 -0.44 0.31 14.63
N LEU A 260 -1.21 0.86 15.55
CA LEU A 260 -0.96 2.18 16.17
C LEU A 260 0.28 2.21 17.08
N GLU A 261 0.85 1.06 17.39
CA GLU A 261 2.07 0.90 18.18
C GLU A 261 3.21 0.28 17.35
N GLY A 262 3.11 0.39 16.01
CA GLY A 262 4.08 -0.18 15.08
C GLY A 262 3.99 -1.69 14.93
N GLY A 263 2.84 -2.30 15.22
CA GLY A 263 2.54 -3.68 14.89
C GLY A 263 2.40 -3.91 13.38
N GLY A 264 2.04 -5.12 13.01
CA GLY A 264 1.84 -5.58 11.63
C GLY A 264 2.74 -6.76 11.28
N ASP A 265 2.13 -7.86 10.85
CA ASP A 265 2.87 -9.02 10.36
C ASP A 265 3.54 -8.72 9.03
N LEU A 266 4.79 -9.09 8.87
CA LEU A 266 5.49 -8.98 7.60
C LEU A 266 4.90 -9.97 6.60
N LEU A 267 4.28 -9.46 5.54
CA LEU A 267 3.63 -10.25 4.51
C LEU A 267 4.54 -10.50 3.31
N LEU A 268 5.22 -9.45 2.83
CA LEU A 268 6.13 -9.52 1.70
C LEU A 268 7.26 -8.51 1.87
N ALA A 269 8.49 -8.94 1.62
CA ALA A 269 9.66 -8.08 1.56
C ALA A 269 10.51 -8.39 0.34
N GLY A 270 11.48 -7.53 0.05
CA GLY A 270 12.41 -7.73 -1.05
C GLY A 270 13.15 -9.06 -0.93
N HIS A 271 13.31 -9.77 -2.04
CA HIS A 271 14.03 -11.05 -2.14
C HIS A 271 14.57 -11.24 -3.56
N GLY A 272 15.71 -11.88 -3.70
CA GLY A 272 16.34 -12.05 -5.00
C GLY A 272 16.51 -10.73 -5.76
N ARG A 273 16.01 -10.66 -6.97
CA ARG A 273 15.99 -9.46 -7.81
C ARG A 273 14.86 -8.46 -7.45
N TYR A 274 13.85 -8.88 -6.69
CA TYR A 274 12.64 -8.12 -6.38
C TYR A 274 12.87 -7.27 -5.13
N ILE A 275 13.39 -6.06 -5.29
CA ILE A 275 13.78 -5.18 -4.18
C ILE A 275 12.63 -4.21 -3.84
N GLY A 276 12.47 -3.89 -2.56
CA GLY A 276 11.57 -2.82 -2.11
C GLY A 276 10.12 -3.01 -2.56
N THR A 277 9.54 -4.17 -2.27
CA THR A 277 8.16 -4.51 -2.63
C THR A 277 7.15 -3.69 -1.83
N GLY A 278 6.28 -2.93 -2.51
CA GLY A 278 5.28 -2.08 -1.84
C GLY A 278 4.37 -1.31 -2.79
N GLY A 279 3.69 -0.28 -2.30
CA GLY A 279 2.68 0.47 -3.06
C GLY A 279 1.56 -0.44 -3.54
N GLU A 280 1.07 -1.30 -2.62
CA GLU A 280 0.22 -2.42 -2.95
C GLU A 280 -1.25 -2.07 -3.05
N SER A 281 -1.95 -2.84 -3.87
CA SER A 281 -3.41 -2.94 -3.88
C SER A 281 -3.84 -4.41 -3.85
N VAL A 282 -4.96 -4.69 -3.18
CA VAL A 282 -5.54 -6.03 -3.17
C VAL A 282 -6.84 -6.02 -3.98
N PHE A 283 -6.93 -6.90 -4.96
CA PHE A 283 -8.13 -7.04 -5.79
C PHE A 283 -8.62 -8.48 -5.86
N ARG A 284 -9.89 -8.66 -6.18
CA ARG A 284 -10.50 -9.97 -6.30
C ARG A 284 -11.03 -10.21 -7.70
N THR A 285 -10.64 -11.33 -8.28
CA THR A 285 -11.16 -11.78 -9.57
C THR A 285 -11.33 -13.29 -9.61
N ARG A 286 -12.41 -13.78 -10.22
CA ARG A 286 -12.71 -15.22 -10.36
C ARG A 286 -12.64 -15.99 -9.03
N GLY A 287 -13.06 -15.36 -7.93
CA GLY A 287 -13.04 -15.98 -6.59
C GLY A 287 -11.68 -16.03 -5.90
N GLN A 288 -10.62 -15.55 -6.54
CA GLN A 288 -9.24 -15.49 -6.02
C GLN A 288 -8.89 -14.06 -5.62
N ASP A 289 -8.27 -13.90 -4.46
CA ASP A 289 -7.66 -12.63 -4.03
C ASP A 289 -6.24 -12.53 -4.59
N TRP A 290 -5.86 -11.34 -5.02
CA TRP A 290 -4.57 -11.03 -5.63
C TRP A 290 -3.97 -9.81 -4.95
N LEU A 291 -2.64 -9.83 -4.82
CA LEU A 291 -1.80 -8.70 -4.42
C LEU A 291 -1.12 -8.17 -5.67
N ALA A 292 -1.39 -6.90 -6.00
CA ALA A 292 -0.62 -6.13 -6.97
C ALA A 292 0.26 -5.15 -6.21
N TYR A 293 1.50 -4.99 -6.63
CA TYR A 293 2.49 -4.10 -6.01
C TYR A 293 3.55 -3.71 -7.02
N HIS A 294 4.38 -2.75 -6.71
CA HIS A 294 5.62 -2.58 -7.47
C HIS A 294 6.81 -3.15 -6.70
N TYR A 295 7.86 -3.46 -7.43
CA TYR A 295 9.20 -3.78 -6.93
C TYR A 295 10.24 -3.12 -7.82
N TYR A 296 11.42 -2.85 -7.28
CA TYR A 296 12.56 -2.35 -8.04
C TYR A 296 13.40 -3.54 -8.48
N ASP A 297 13.56 -3.69 -9.80
CA ASP A 297 14.24 -4.83 -10.40
C ASP A 297 15.76 -4.67 -10.33
N ALA A 298 16.45 -5.46 -9.50
CA ALA A 298 17.90 -5.40 -9.36
C ALA A 298 18.67 -5.84 -10.62
N GLU A 299 18.01 -6.54 -11.56
CA GLU A 299 18.59 -6.92 -12.84
C GLU A 299 18.30 -5.91 -13.96
N ASP A 300 17.58 -4.80 -13.63
CA ASP A 300 17.25 -3.72 -14.58
C ASP A 300 17.37 -2.35 -13.87
N ASP A 301 18.55 -2.11 -13.28
CA ASP A 301 18.96 -0.85 -12.65
C ASP A 301 17.93 -0.27 -11.65
N GLY A 302 17.15 -1.12 -11.01
CA GLY A 302 16.10 -0.70 -10.07
C GLY A 302 14.87 -0.10 -10.74
N THR A 303 14.62 -0.39 -12.01
CA THR A 303 13.39 0.00 -12.71
C THR A 303 12.17 -0.56 -11.95
N PRO A 304 11.17 0.26 -11.58
CA PRO A 304 9.98 -0.22 -10.89
C PRO A 304 9.11 -1.04 -11.84
N LYS A 305 8.75 -2.25 -11.42
CA LYS A 305 7.94 -3.19 -12.21
C LYS A 305 6.76 -3.75 -11.44
N LEU A 306 5.74 -4.17 -12.17
CA LEU A 306 4.55 -4.81 -11.63
C LEU A 306 4.86 -6.18 -11.05
N GLY A 307 4.56 -6.36 -9.77
CA GLY A 307 4.48 -7.64 -9.11
C GLY A 307 3.01 -8.06 -8.95
N LEU A 308 2.71 -9.30 -9.27
CA LEU A 308 1.40 -9.92 -9.05
C LEU A 308 1.58 -11.26 -8.36
N ASN A 309 0.98 -11.44 -7.19
CA ASN A 309 0.90 -12.73 -6.50
C ASN A 309 -0.54 -13.05 -6.12
N ARG A 310 -0.85 -14.33 -6.03
CA ARG A 310 -2.11 -14.76 -5.40
C ARG A 310 -2.00 -14.58 -3.89
N LEU A 311 -3.09 -14.17 -3.26
CA LEU A 311 -3.23 -14.24 -1.82
C LEU A 311 -4.00 -15.50 -1.44
N GLY A 312 -3.40 -16.33 -0.59
CA GLY A 312 -4.08 -17.41 0.12
C GLY A 312 -4.42 -16.98 1.54
N TRP A 313 -5.17 -17.82 2.23
CA TRP A 313 -5.55 -17.58 3.62
C TRP A 313 -5.25 -18.82 4.46
N VAL A 314 -4.40 -18.65 5.48
CA VAL A 314 -4.00 -19.74 6.38
C VAL A 314 -4.28 -19.32 7.82
N ARG A 315 -5.09 -20.10 8.54
CA ARG A 315 -5.51 -19.79 9.91
C ARG A 315 -6.07 -18.36 10.09
N GLY A 316 -6.74 -17.85 9.03
CA GLY A 316 -7.33 -16.51 9.04
C GLY A 316 -6.32 -15.37 8.87
N TRP A 317 -5.14 -15.64 8.28
CA TRP A 317 -4.16 -14.64 7.88
C TRP A 317 -3.80 -14.78 6.40
N PRO A 318 -3.56 -13.67 5.70
CA PRO A 318 -3.14 -13.73 4.30
C PRO A 318 -1.72 -14.28 4.19
N VAL A 319 -1.50 -15.01 3.10
CA VAL A 319 -0.18 -15.51 2.71
C VAL A 319 0.01 -15.29 1.22
N VAL A 320 1.18 -14.83 0.83
CA VAL A 320 1.58 -14.69 -0.58
C VAL A 320 1.89 -16.06 -1.16
N LYS A 321 1.41 -16.33 -2.41
CA LYS A 321 1.58 -17.61 -3.10
C LYS A 321 2.06 -17.40 -4.52
#